data_f37c0136c34538a61fa483bd52e710e5
#
_entry.id   f37c0136c34538a61fa483bd52e710e5
#
_cell.length_a   1.000
_cell.length_b   1.000
_cell.length_c   1.000
_cell.angle_alpha   90.00
_cell.angle_beta   90.00
_cell.angle_gamma   90.00
#
_symmetry.space_group_name_H-M   'P 1'
#
loop_
_entity.id
_entity.type
_entity.pdbx_description
1 polymer ?
#
loop_
_entity_poly.entity_id
_entity_poly.type
_entity_poly.pdbx_seq_one_letter_code
_entity_poly.pdbx_strand_id
1 'polypeptide(L)'
;MPKGTDLNNKLFENLAEGGCGIFAAVQAGVYSVQDALLAKTGKEVSILKLAELDMEYVNTVLPRATYFDTNMVNSESDLTVKEYYLSMALAMVILLAGMAMAPVVSGHNRAFYNKLKMSGVGFLLNSLVVNIIVFLIYAVIYLIILGLFCILRVDIQFNILSFVMPCFIGSIFTTAVYTLCGDRSYGGLLIFAFSMVFGFLGGAFVPVSLLPDTIKAISQYSPVNIVGSQIMGMFSAYDYASLKYGIVFAVFLYVVTALKGAIKDECLLANTDLYKKIV
;
A
#
# COMPACT_ATOMS: atom_id res chain seq x y z
N MET A 1 31.58 0.98 -15.62
CA MET A 1 31.51 2.44 -15.50
C MET A 1 30.29 2.80 -14.69
N PRO A 2 30.38 3.33 -13.50
CA PRO A 2 29.20 3.74 -12.72
C PRO A 2 28.88 5.21 -13.01
N LYS A 3 28.11 5.47 -14.06
CA LYS A 3 27.68 6.84 -14.40
C LYS A 3 26.37 7.28 -13.73
N GLY A 4 25.67 6.41 -13.01
CA GLY A 4 24.38 6.74 -12.39
C GLY A 4 24.46 7.44 -11.04
N THR A 5 25.48 7.17 -10.26
CA THR A 5 25.64 7.72 -8.90
C THR A 5 26.02 9.20 -8.90
N ASP A 6 26.72 9.66 -9.92
CA ASP A 6 27.20 11.05 -10.01
C ASP A 6 26.06 12.03 -10.37
N LEU A 7 25.09 11.60 -11.18
CA LEU A 7 23.94 12.42 -11.59
C LEU A 7 22.97 12.63 -10.41
N ASN A 8 22.68 11.57 -9.66
CA ASN A 8 21.78 11.64 -8.51
C ASN A 8 22.36 12.48 -7.38
N ASN A 9 23.69 12.39 -7.13
CA ASN A 9 24.37 13.22 -6.16
C ASN A 9 24.36 14.70 -6.58
N LYS A 10 24.60 15.01 -7.85
CA LYS A 10 24.52 16.39 -8.36
C LYS A 10 23.10 16.95 -8.33
N LEU A 11 22.08 16.13 -8.63
CA LEU A 11 20.67 16.54 -8.49
C LEU A 11 20.32 16.83 -7.03
N PHE A 12 20.77 16.00 -6.11
CA PHE A 12 20.54 16.21 -4.68
C PHE A 12 21.28 17.45 -4.16
N GLU A 13 22.51 17.64 -4.58
CA GLU A 13 23.32 18.82 -4.26
C GLU A 13 22.67 20.11 -4.78
N ASN A 14 22.23 20.13 -6.03
CA ASN A 14 21.52 21.28 -6.63
C ASN A 14 20.17 21.55 -5.96
N LEU A 15 19.42 20.50 -5.54
CA LEU A 15 18.17 20.65 -4.80
C LEU A 15 18.41 21.19 -3.38
N ALA A 16 19.43 20.70 -2.71
CA ALA A 16 19.80 21.16 -1.38
C ALA A 16 20.30 22.62 -1.43
N GLU A 17 21.16 22.95 -2.39
CA GLU A 17 21.69 24.29 -2.59
C GLU A 17 20.56 25.28 -2.97
N GLY A 18 19.65 24.88 -3.87
CA GLY A 18 18.46 25.66 -4.21
C GLY A 18 17.53 25.89 -3.01
N GLY A 19 17.29 24.86 -2.21
CA GLY A 19 16.50 24.95 -0.98
C GLY A 19 17.13 25.89 0.05
N CYS A 20 18.43 25.73 0.31
CA CYS A 20 19.16 26.63 1.20
C CYS A 20 19.19 28.07 0.69
N GLY A 21 19.32 28.26 -0.63
CA GLY A 21 19.28 29.57 -1.27
C GLY A 21 17.93 30.30 -1.08
N ILE A 22 16.82 29.56 -1.20
CA ILE A 22 15.48 30.11 -0.95
C ILE A 22 15.33 30.52 0.53
N PHE A 23 15.75 29.68 1.47
CA PHE A 23 15.70 30.03 2.90
C PHE A 23 16.57 31.25 3.23
N ALA A 24 17.78 31.30 2.68
CA ALA A 24 18.66 32.45 2.87
C ALA A 24 18.07 33.75 2.30
N ALA A 25 17.43 33.68 1.12
CA ALA A 25 16.75 34.84 0.50
C ALA A 25 15.56 35.32 1.33
N VAL A 26 14.74 34.39 1.88
CA VAL A 26 13.63 34.71 2.77
C VAL A 26 14.12 35.42 4.04
N GLN A 27 15.15 34.88 4.70
CA GLN A 27 15.75 35.48 5.89
C GLN A 27 16.35 36.87 5.60
N ALA A 28 17.07 37.01 4.49
CA ALA A 28 17.61 38.31 4.07
C ALA A 28 16.52 39.35 3.83
N GLY A 29 15.37 38.92 3.24
CA GLY A 29 14.20 39.78 3.05
C GLY A 29 13.62 40.27 4.39
N VAL A 30 13.42 39.38 5.35
CA VAL A 30 12.90 39.72 6.69
C VAL A 30 13.82 40.67 7.44
N TYR A 31 15.13 40.40 7.43
CA TYR A 31 16.12 41.28 8.07
C TYR A 31 16.16 42.66 7.40
N SER A 32 16.07 42.74 6.07
CA SER A 32 16.05 44.02 5.37
C SER A 32 14.83 44.88 5.73
N VAL A 33 13.65 44.27 5.91
CA VAL A 33 12.44 44.93 6.39
C VAL A 33 12.57 45.40 7.83
N GLN A 34 13.21 44.56 8.69
CA GLN A 34 13.51 44.93 10.09
C GLN A 34 14.39 46.14 10.15
N ASP A 35 15.51 46.18 9.41
CA ASP A 35 16.44 47.31 9.38
C ASP A 35 15.80 48.58 8.85
N ALA A 36 14.96 48.45 7.82
CA ALA A 36 14.20 49.59 7.26
C ALA A 36 13.19 50.17 8.29
N LEU A 37 12.50 49.32 9.04
CA LEU A 37 11.57 49.73 10.09
C LEU A 37 12.29 50.36 11.27
N LEU A 38 13.44 49.81 11.67
CA LEU A 38 14.30 50.35 12.72
C LEU A 38 14.79 51.74 12.34
N ALA A 39 15.25 51.90 11.11
CA ALA A 39 15.71 53.23 10.59
C ALA A 39 14.58 54.26 10.55
N LYS A 40 13.34 53.83 10.29
CA LYS A 40 12.20 54.75 10.15
C LYS A 40 11.50 55.07 11.47
N THR A 41 11.45 54.15 12.41
CA THR A 41 10.67 54.29 13.66
C THR A 41 11.53 54.43 14.90
N GLY A 42 12.84 54.15 14.83
CA GLY A 42 13.78 54.18 15.97
C GLY A 42 13.43 53.17 17.07
N LYS A 43 12.52 52.22 16.82
CA LYS A 43 12.10 51.20 17.80
C LYS A 43 12.33 49.79 17.22
N GLU A 44 12.83 48.89 18.06
CA GLU A 44 12.93 47.50 17.72
C GLU A 44 11.54 46.88 17.41
N VAL A 45 11.48 46.12 16.36
CA VAL A 45 10.27 45.42 15.95
C VAL A 45 9.97 44.30 16.95
N SER A 46 8.73 44.25 17.44
CA SER A 46 8.28 43.18 18.34
C SER A 46 8.45 41.82 17.67
N ILE A 47 8.87 40.81 18.42
CA ILE A 47 9.05 39.41 17.98
C ILE A 47 7.77 38.87 17.32
N LEU A 48 6.59 39.27 17.82
CA LEU A 48 5.29 38.91 17.23
C LEU A 48 5.09 39.45 15.80
N LYS A 49 5.51 40.70 15.54
CA LYS A 49 5.43 41.26 14.18
C LYS A 49 6.47 40.64 13.23
N LEU A 50 7.63 40.23 13.75
CA LEU A 50 8.61 39.51 12.96
C LEU A 50 8.06 38.14 12.53
N ALA A 51 7.44 37.40 13.47
CA ALA A 51 6.80 36.11 13.18
C ALA A 51 5.63 36.24 12.19
N GLU A 52 4.88 37.32 12.23
CA GLU A 52 3.79 37.62 11.30
C GLU A 52 4.34 37.88 9.88
N LEU A 53 5.42 38.65 9.77
CA LEU A 53 6.13 38.90 8.52
C LEU A 53 6.78 37.62 7.95
N ASP A 54 7.35 36.78 8.78
CA ASP A 54 7.89 35.48 8.39
C ASP A 54 6.79 34.58 7.80
N MET A 55 5.63 34.52 8.46
CA MET A 55 4.46 33.77 7.96
C MET A 55 3.93 34.32 6.64
N GLU A 56 3.85 35.63 6.49
CA GLU A 56 3.39 36.26 5.26
C GLU A 56 4.37 36.04 4.11
N TYR A 57 5.67 36.09 4.37
CA TYR A 57 6.70 35.79 3.39
C TYR A 57 6.70 34.30 2.98
N VAL A 58 6.56 33.41 3.96
CA VAL A 58 6.41 31.98 3.72
C VAL A 58 5.18 31.69 2.87
N ASN A 59 4.04 32.29 3.17
CA ASN A 59 2.81 32.13 2.41
C ASN A 59 2.88 32.74 1.01
N THR A 60 3.75 33.73 0.79
CA THR A 60 3.90 34.38 -0.53
C THR A 60 4.92 33.67 -1.42
N VAL A 61 6.02 33.17 -0.82
CA VAL A 61 7.15 32.57 -1.58
C VAL A 61 7.02 31.06 -1.72
N LEU A 62 6.38 30.40 -0.74
CA LEU A 62 6.23 28.92 -0.73
C LEU A 62 5.03 28.35 -1.52
N PRO A 63 3.99 29.06 -1.96
CA PRO A 63 2.97 28.45 -2.81
C PRO A 63 3.57 28.12 -4.19
N ARG A 64 4.31 27.03 -4.22
CA ARG A 64 4.97 26.48 -5.41
C ARG A 64 4.01 26.31 -6.59
N ALA A 65 2.76 25.98 -6.28
CA ALA A 65 1.70 25.82 -7.28
C ALA A 65 1.31 27.11 -8.01
N THR A 66 1.64 28.28 -7.45
CA THR A 66 1.31 29.57 -8.06
C THR A 66 2.41 30.06 -9.03
N TYR A 67 3.66 29.65 -8.77
CA TYR A 67 4.83 30.12 -9.52
C TYR A 67 5.43 29.08 -10.46
N PHE A 68 5.13 27.81 -10.25
CA PHE A 68 5.64 26.70 -11.06
C PHE A 68 4.48 25.89 -11.61
N ASP A 69 4.31 25.92 -12.92
CA ASP A 69 3.47 24.94 -13.61
C ASP A 69 4.19 23.61 -13.60
N THR A 70 3.69 22.67 -12.84
CA THR A 70 4.25 21.32 -12.76
C THR A 70 3.77 20.51 -13.95
N ASN A 71 4.38 20.72 -15.11
CA ASN A 71 4.28 19.75 -16.19
C ASN A 71 5.03 18.48 -15.79
N MET A 72 4.29 17.44 -15.46
CA MET A 72 4.85 16.10 -15.25
C MET A 72 5.44 15.59 -16.56
N VAL A 73 6.76 15.77 -16.74
CA VAL A 73 7.48 15.19 -17.86
C VAL A 73 7.62 13.70 -17.59
N ASN A 74 6.86 12.89 -18.32
CA ASN A 74 6.89 11.42 -18.33
C ASN A 74 6.61 10.75 -16.98
N SER A 75 5.41 10.80 -16.51
CA SER A 75 4.88 9.68 -15.75
C SER A 75 4.20 8.72 -16.74
N GLU A 76 4.54 7.45 -16.70
CA GLU A 76 3.79 6.38 -17.39
C GLU A 76 2.31 6.32 -16.93
N SER A 77 1.92 7.19 -16.00
CA SER A 77 0.56 7.35 -15.48
C SER A 77 0.26 8.83 -15.27
N ASP A 78 -0.88 9.31 -15.77
CA ASP A 78 -1.43 10.66 -15.55
C ASP A 78 -1.85 10.93 -14.09
N LEU A 79 -1.28 10.19 -13.14
CA LEU A 79 -1.62 10.24 -11.72
C LEU A 79 -0.89 11.37 -11.01
N THR A 80 -1.63 12.12 -10.22
CA THR A 80 -1.03 13.07 -9.27
C THR A 80 -0.35 12.32 -8.13
N VAL A 81 0.64 12.95 -7.49
CA VAL A 81 1.34 12.39 -6.31
C VAL A 81 0.36 12.02 -5.20
N LYS A 82 -0.72 12.81 -5.03
CA LYS A 82 -1.77 12.55 -4.05
C LYS A 82 -2.51 11.25 -4.34
N GLU A 83 -2.94 11.04 -5.59
CA GLU A 83 -3.66 9.84 -6.03
C GLU A 83 -2.79 8.60 -5.92
N TYR A 84 -1.49 8.71 -6.24
CA TYR A 84 -0.54 7.63 -6.05
C TYR A 84 -0.47 7.18 -4.58
N TYR A 85 -0.17 8.10 -3.65
CA TYR A 85 -0.04 7.74 -2.24
C TYR A 85 -1.37 7.30 -1.63
N LEU A 86 -2.49 7.88 -2.08
CA LEU A 86 -3.81 7.45 -1.64
C LEU A 86 -4.10 6.01 -2.06
N SER A 87 -3.79 5.64 -3.30
CA SER A 87 -3.95 4.27 -3.80
C SER A 87 -3.06 3.27 -3.04
N MET A 88 -1.80 3.64 -2.78
CA MET A 88 -0.88 2.80 -2.04
C MET A 88 -1.26 2.66 -0.56
N ALA A 89 -1.73 3.75 0.06
CA ALA A 89 -2.26 3.69 1.44
C ALA A 89 -3.47 2.77 1.54
N LEU A 90 -4.39 2.83 0.56
CA LEU A 90 -5.53 1.91 0.50
C LEU A 90 -5.09 0.46 0.32
N ALA A 91 -4.11 0.20 -0.54
CA ALA A 91 -3.56 -1.13 -0.71
C ALA A 91 -2.99 -1.67 0.61
N MET A 92 -2.26 -0.83 1.36
CA MET A 92 -1.76 -1.19 2.69
C MET A 92 -2.90 -1.47 3.68
N VAL A 93 -3.95 -0.63 3.70
CA VAL A 93 -5.11 -0.83 4.57
C VAL A 93 -5.81 -2.16 4.26
N ILE A 94 -6.01 -2.50 2.98
CA ILE A 94 -6.60 -3.78 2.58
C ILE A 94 -5.75 -4.95 3.07
N LEU A 95 -4.45 -4.93 2.87
CA LEU A 95 -3.59 -6.03 3.31
C LEU A 95 -3.51 -6.13 4.84
N LEU A 96 -3.41 -5.00 5.56
CA LEU A 96 -3.40 -4.95 7.02
C LEU A 96 -4.73 -5.37 7.63
N ALA A 97 -5.87 -5.11 6.98
CA ALA A 97 -7.18 -5.60 7.41
C ALA A 97 -7.23 -7.13 7.53
N GLY A 98 -6.34 -7.84 6.82
CA GLY A 98 -6.13 -9.27 6.97
C GLY A 98 -5.81 -9.71 8.41
N MET A 99 -5.20 -8.86 9.22
CA MET A 99 -4.94 -9.18 10.64
C MET A 99 -6.25 -9.40 11.41
N ALA A 100 -7.29 -8.64 11.10
CA ALA A 100 -8.61 -8.77 11.73
C ALA A 100 -9.38 -10.02 11.27
N MET A 101 -8.95 -10.69 10.20
CA MET A 101 -9.61 -11.88 9.64
C MET A 101 -9.26 -13.17 10.39
N ALA A 102 -8.39 -13.12 11.40
CA ALA A 102 -8.00 -14.28 12.21
C ALA A 102 -9.19 -15.14 12.69
N PRO A 103 -10.27 -14.58 13.29
CA PRO A 103 -11.40 -15.37 13.77
C PRO A 103 -12.18 -16.05 12.64
N VAL A 104 -12.21 -15.45 11.44
CA VAL A 104 -12.93 -15.98 10.27
C VAL A 104 -12.14 -17.12 9.65
N VAL A 105 -10.85 -16.92 9.38
CA VAL A 105 -10.02 -17.88 8.64
C VAL A 105 -9.57 -19.04 9.52
N SER A 106 -9.23 -18.77 10.78
CA SER A 106 -8.75 -19.79 11.72
C SER A 106 -9.83 -20.35 12.63
N GLY A 107 -11.08 -19.87 12.49
CA GLY A 107 -12.23 -20.23 13.32
C GLY A 107 -12.69 -21.68 13.21
N HIS A 108 -12.13 -22.45 12.29
CA HIS A 108 -12.52 -23.84 12.11
C HIS A 108 -12.02 -24.70 13.28
N ASN A 109 -12.94 -24.91 14.21
CA ASN A 109 -12.75 -25.92 15.24
C ASN A 109 -12.43 -27.25 14.55
N ARG A 110 -11.36 -27.94 14.96
CA ARG A 110 -10.98 -29.26 14.41
C ARG A 110 -12.17 -30.21 14.29
N ALA A 111 -13.10 -30.15 15.26
CA ALA A 111 -14.33 -30.94 15.26
C ALA A 111 -15.25 -30.57 14.09
N PHE A 112 -15.37 -29.28 13.73
CA PHE A 112 -16.19 -28.85 12.62
C PHE A 112 -15.58 -29.26 11.26
N TYR A 113 -14.26 -29.10 11.12
CA TYR A 113 -13.53 -29.55 9.93
C TYR A 113 -13.66 -31.05 9.71
N ASN A 114 -13.52 -31.84 10.78
CA ASN A 114 -13.70 -33.29 10.72
C ASN A 114 -15.12 -33.67 10.30
N LYS A 115 -16.15 -32.99 10.79
CA LYS A 115 -17.55 -33.21 10.37
C LYS A 115 -17.75 -32.87 8.89
N LEU A 116 -17.20 -31.77 8.40
CA LEU A 116 -17.24 -31.40 6.99
C LEU A 116 -16.54 -32.45 6.11
N LYS A 117 -15.39 -32.97 6.54
CA LYS A 117 -14.66 -34.02 5.85
C LYS A 117 -15.46 -35.32 5.80
N MET A 118 -16.16 -35.69 6.87
CA MET A 118 -17.07 -36.84 6.91
C MET A 118 -18.27 -36.68 5.96
N SER A 119 -18.68 -35.44 5.69
CA SER A 119 -19.74 -35.11 4.72
C SER A 119 -19.23 -35.02 3.27
N GLY A 120 -17.97 -35.41 3.01
CA GLY A 120 -17.37 -35.39 1.66
C GLY A 120 -16.87 -34.02 1.18
N VAL A 121 -16.86 -32.99 2.05
CA VAL A 121 -16.33 -31.68 1.72
C VAL A 121 -14.81 -31.68 1.87
N GLY A 122 -14.11 -31.70 0.73
CA GLY A 122 -12.65 -31.64 0.71
C GLY A 122 -12.08 -30.28 1.14
N PHE A 123 -10.76 -30.27 1.45
CA PHE A 123 -10.03 -29.05 1.84
C PHE A 123 -10.19 -27.91 0.83
N LEU A 124 -10.14 -28.21 -0.47
CA LEU A 124 -10.26 -27.20 -1.53
C LEU A 124 -11.59 -26.44 -1.47
N LEU A 125 -12.69 -27.15 -1.32
CA LEU A 125 -14.02 -26.56 -1.28
C LEU A 125 -14.19 -25.69 -0.02
N ASN A 126 -13.69 -26.18 1.12
CA ASN A 126 -13.69 -25.41 2.35
C ASN A 126 -12.83 -24.14 2.23
N SER A 127 -11.64 -24.24 1.63
CA SER A 127 -10.75 -23.08 1.38
C SER A 127 -11.41 -22.04 0.47
N LEU A 128 -12.14 -22.48 -0.56
CA LEU A 128 -12.92 -21.59 -1.44
C LEU A 128 -14.01 -20.84 -0.68
N VAL A 129 -14.78 -21.55 0.15
CA VAL A 129 -15.85 -20.92 0.95
C VAL A 129 -15.27 -19.86 1.90
N VAL A 130 -14.17 -20.18 2.60
CA VAL A 130 -13.50 -19.22 3.47
C VAL A 130 -13.01 -18.01 2.68
N ASN A 131 -12.41 -18.23 1.51
CA ASN A 131 -11.96 -17.16 0.65
C ASN A 131 -13.09 -16.23 0.18
N ILE A 132 -14.25 -16.81 -0.18
CA ILE A 132 -15.44 -16.04 -0.56
C ILE A 132 -15.93 -15.19 0.63
N ILE A 133 -15.97 -15.75 1.84
CA ILE A 133 -16.39 -15.00 3.04
C ILE A 133 -15.44 -13.83 3.30
N VAL A 134 -14.13 -14.07 3.25
CA VAL A 134 -13.11 -13.02 3.44
C VAL A 134 -13.22 -11.98 2.33
N PHE A 135 -13.43 -12.38 1.07
CA PHE A 135 -13.67 -11.47 -0.05
C PHE A 135 -14.87 -10.55 0.19
N LEU A 136 -15.99 -11.10 0.65
CA LEU A 136 -17.18 -10.29 0.95
C LEU A 136 -16.92 -9.27 2.08
N ILE A 137 -16.18 -9.66 3.10
CA ILE A 137 -15.80 -8.74 4.19
C ILE A 137 -14.91 -7.61 3.63
N TYR A 138 -13.92 -7.94 2.81
CA TYR A 138 -13.08 -6.92 2.15
C TYR A 138 -13.90 -6.01 1.25
N ALA A 139 -14.86 -6.55 0.50
CA ALA A 139 -15.75 -5.76 -0.34
C ALA A 139 -16.56 -4.74 0.50
N VAL A 140 -17.06 -5.15 1.67
CA VAL A 140 -17.76 -4.24 2.59
C VAL A 140 -16.82 -3.15 3.12
N ILE A 141 -15.62 -3.52 3.58
CA ILE A 141 -14.63 -2.56 4.07
C ILE A 141 -14.29 -1.54 2.97
N TYR A 142 -14.06 -2.03 1.75
CA TYR A 142 -13.70 -1.18 0.62
C TYR A 142 -14.84 -0.26 0.20
N LEU A 143 -16.09 -0.73 0.23
CA LEU A 143 -17.28 0.10 -0.01
C LEU A 143 -17.42 1.23 1.02
N ILE A 144 -17.13 0.96 2.29
CA ILE A 144 -17.14 1.98 3.35
C ILE A 144 -16.09 3.05 3.04
N ILE A 145 -14.88 2.66 2.63
CA ILE A 145 -13.82 3.60 2.28
C ILE A 145 -14.18 4.42 1.05
N LEU A 146 -14.76 3.80 0.01
CA LEU A 146 -15.25 4.53 -1.16
C LEU A 146 -16.37 5.51 -0.82
N GLY A 147 -17.28 5.13 0.06
CA GLY A 147 -18.31 6.03 0.59
C GLY A 147 -17.71 7.26 1.28
N LEU A 148 -16.63 7.06 2.05
CA LEU A 148 -15.90 8.15 2.67
C LEU A 148 -15.25 9.08 1.63
N PHE A 149 -14.69 8.53 0.54
CA PHE A 149 -14.12 9.34 -0.55
C PHE A 149 -15.17 10.16 -1.29
N CYS A 150 -16.37 9.59 -1.50
CA CYS A 150 -17.48 10.36 -2.06
C CYS A 150 -17.88 11.54 -1.16
N ILE A 151 -17.88 11.36 0.16
CA ILE A 151 -18.15 12.43 1.13
C ILE A 151 -17.06 13.52 1.07
N LEU A 152 -15.79 13.12 0.93
CA LEU A 152 -14.64 14.02 0.82
C LEU A 152 -14.48 14.68 -0.57
N ARG A 153 -15.40 14.39 -1.50
CA ARG A 153 -15.40 14.89 -2.88
C ARG A 153 -14.10 14.60 -3.63
N VAL A 154 -13.56 13.42 -3.43
CA VAL A 154 -12.44 12.92 -4.23
C VAL A 154 -13.00 12.46 -5.59
N ASP A 155 -12.45 12.98 -6.68
CA ASP A 155 -12.84 12.58 -8.02
C ASP A 155 -12.41 11.14 -8.29
N ILE A 156 -13.36 10.23 -8.46
CA ILE A 156 -13.13 8.81 -8.66
C ILE A 156 -13.84 8.37 -9.95
N GLN A 157 -13.11 7.72 -10.83
CA GLN A 157 -13.68 7.00 -11.96
C GLN A 157 -14.09 5.60 -11.50
N PHE A 158 -15.40 5.32 -11.53
CA PHE A 158 -15.87 4.01 -11.10
C PHE A 158 -15.54 2.94 -12.14
N ASN A 159 -14.58 2.07 -11.80
CA ASN A 159 -14.25 0.89 -12.58
C ASN A 159 -14.47 -0.38 -11.72
N ILE A 160 -15.29 -1.29 -12.22
CA ILE A 160 -15.61 -2.53 -11.51
C ILE A 160 -14.37 -3.39 -11.21
N LEU A 161 -13.40 -3.43 -12.14
CA LEU A 161 -12.15 -4.18 -11.95
C LEU A 161 -11.30 -3.60 -10.83
N SER A 162 -11.21 -2.27 -10.74
CA SER A 162 -10.49 -1.57 -9.67
C SER A 162 -11.11 -1.78 -8.28
N PHE A 163 -12.38 -2.21 -8.22
CA PHE A 163 -13.05 -2.59 -6.99
C PHE A 163 -12.87 -4.07 -6.65
N VAL A 164 -13.14 -4.96 -7.61
CA VAL A 164 -13.18 -6.41 -7.38
C VAL A 164 -11.78 -6.98 -7.16
N MET A 165 -10.80 -6.57 -7.97
CA MET A 165 -9.45 -7.14 -7.94
C MET A 165 -8.67 -6.90 -6.64
N PRO A 166 -8.64 -5.70 -6.04
CA PRO A 166 -8.01 -5.48 -4.75
C PRO A 166 -8.58 -6.37 -3.65
N CYS A 167 -9.91 -6.50 -3.58
CA CYS A 167 -10.58 -7.36 -2.62
C CYS A 167 -10.26 -8.84 -2.84
N PHE A 168 -10.23 -9.28 -4.10
CA PHE A 168 -9.93 -10.67 -4.47
C PHE A 168 -8.49 -11.04 -4.14
N ILE A 169 -7.52 -10.22 -4.52
CA ILE A 169 -6.09 -10.46 -4.23
C ILE A 169 -5.84 -10.39 -2.73
N GLY A 170 -6.40 -9.41 -2.02
CA GLY A 170 -6.30 -9.28 -0.57
C GLY A 170 -6.87 -10.49 0.17
N SER A 171 -8.03 -11.03 -0.27
CA SER A 171 -8.64 -12.20 0.33
C SER A 171 -7.80 -13.47 0.15
N ILE A 172 -7.28 -13.70 -1.05
CA ILE A 172 -6.40 -14.85 -1.33
C ILE A 172 -5.09 -14.74 -0.54
N PHE A 173 -4.48 -13.54 -0.50
CA PHE A 173 -3.26 -13.32 0.28
C PHE A 173 -3.49 -13.63 1.76
N THR A 174 -4.56 -13.11 2.34
CA THR A 174 -4.91 -13.33 3.75
C THR A 174 -5.16 -14.80 4.04
N THR A 175 -6.00 -15.48 3.25
CA THR A 175 -6.30 -16.90 3.44
C THR A 175 -5.07 -17.77 3.22
N ALA A 176 -4.19 -17.42 2.28
CA ALA A 176 -2.92 -18.11 2.06
C ALA A 176 -2.01 -18.03 3.28
N VAL A 177 -1.78 -16.82 3.82
CA VAL A 177 -0.90 -16.64 4.98
C VAL A 177 -1.41 -17.43 6.19
N TYR A 178 -2.69 -17.34 6.52
CA TYR A 178 -3.25 -18.12 7.65
C TYR A 178 -3.19 -19.63 7.40
N THR A 179 -3.46 -20.08 6.19
CA THR A 179 -3.35 -21.52 5.85
C THR A 179 -1.91 -22.00 5.98
N LEU A 180 -0.95 -21.18 5.53
CA LEU A 180 0.47 -21.52 5.61
C LEU A 180 1.01 -21.52 7.06
N CYS A 181 0.55 -20.62 7.92
CA CYS A 181 0.96 -20.56 9.32
C CYS A 181 0.35 -21.67 10.17
N GLY A 182 -0.90 -22.01 9.90
CA GLY A 182 -1.63 -23.02 10.68
C GLY A 182 -2.05 -22.59 12.08
N ASP A 183 -1.53 -21.48 12.61
CA ASP A 183 -1.85 -20.93 13.92
C ASP A 183 -2.42 -19.50 13.79
N ARG A 184 -3.39 -19.17 14.66
CA ARG A 184 -4.11 -17.88 14.66
C ARG A 184 -3.22 -16.70 15.01
N SER A 185 -2.43 -16.86 16.07
CA SER A 185 -1.64 -15.77 16.63
C SER A 185 -0.52 -15.33 15.71
N TYR A 186 0.15 -16.30 15.12
CA TYR A 186 1.26 -16.03 14.20
C TYR A 186 0.80 -15.55 12.83
N GLY A 187 -0.39 -15.95 12.37
CA GLY A 187 -0.94 -15.53 11.07
C GLY A 187 -1.11 -14.01 10.97
N GLY A 188 -1.69 -13.37 12.00
CA GLY A 188 -1.85 -11.92 12.04
C GLY A 188 -0.50 -11.18 12.06
N LEU A 189 0.45 -11.64 12.87
CA LEU A 189 1.79 -11.06 12.96
C LEU A 189 2.54 -11.16 11.62
N LEU A 190 2.42 -12.31 10.92
CA LEU A 190 3.02 -12.48 9.60
C LEU A 190 2.37 -11.61 8.53
N ILE A 191 1.04 -11.44 8.56
CA ILE A 191 0.37 -10.49 7.67
C ILE A 191 0.92 -9.08 7.88
N PHE A 192 1.08 -8.65 9.14
CA PHE A 192 1.68 -7.36 9.44
C PHE A 192 3.11 -7.25 8.89
N ALA A 193 3.97 -8.23 9.22
CA ALA A 193 5.35 -8.24 8.77
C ALA A 193 5.47 -8.24 7.24
N PHE A 194 4.71 -9.10 6.56
CA PHE A 194 4.69 -9.14 5.10
C PHE A 194 4.14 -7.86 4.49
N SER A 195 3.07 -7.28 5.06
CA SER A 195 2.53 -6.02 4.57
C SER A 195 3.56 -4.88 4.68
N MET A 196 4.34 -4.82 5.76
CA MET A 196 5.40 -3.82 5.92
C MET A 196 6.53 -4.03 4.91
N VAL A 197 7.06 -5.26 4.80
CA VAL A 197 8.14 -5.58 3.84
C VAL A 197 7.69 -5.32 2.40
N PHE A 198 6.51 -5.80 2.04
CA PHE A 198 5.96 -5.59 0.71
C PHE A 198 5.52 -4.14 0.47
N GLY A 199 5.21 -3.37 1.51
CA GLY A 199 4.96 -1.95 1.43
C GLY A 199 6.22 -1.18 1.00
N PHE A 200 7.38 -1.53 1.57
CA PHE A 200 8.66 -0.97 1.13
C PHE A 200 9.00 -1.38 -0.30
N LEU A 201 8.92 -2.67 -0.61
CA LEU A 201 9.25 -3.20 -1.93
C LEU A 201 8.23 -2.76 -3.00
N GLY A 202 6.97 -2.61 -2.63
CA GLY A 202 5.88 -2.30 -3.55
C GLY A 202 5.66 -0.83 -3.83
N GLY A 203 6.43 0.07 -3.20
CA GLY A 203 6.34 1.50 -3.49
C GLY A 203 5.33 2.28 -2.62
N ALA A 204 4.82 1.70 -1.52
CA ALA A 204 3.90 2.41 -0.65
C ALA A 204 4.56 3.51 0.17
N PHE A 205 5.82 3.31 0.58
CA PHE A 205 6.58 4.30 1.35
C PHE A 205 7.46 5.18 0.45
N VAL A 206 8.03 4.58 -0.59
CA VAL A 206 8.88 5.28 -1.57
C VAL A 206 8.39 4.92 -2.96
N PRO A 207 8.06 5.89 -3.82
CA PRO A 207 7.58 5.61 -5.17
C PRO A 207 8.51 4.67 -5.93
N VAL A 208 7.94 3.72 -6.66
CA VAL A 208 8.72 2.70 -7.43
C VAL A 208 9.69 3.36 -8.40
N SER A 209 9.35 4.54 -8.94
CA SER A 209 10.21 5.31 -9.83
C SER A 209 11.55 5.73 -9.22
N LEU A 210 11.60 5.90 -7.88
CA LEU A 210 12.80 6.30 -7.13
C LEU A 210 13.63 5.11 -6.66
N LEU A 211 13.14 3.88 -6.82
CA LEU A 211 13.86 2.68 -6.40
C LEU A 211 14.94 2.27 -7.43
N PRO A 212 16.04 1.65 -6.98
CA PRO A 212 17.04 1.05 -7.87
C PRO A 212 16.40 0.01 -8.81
N ASP A 213 16.96 -0.15 -10.02
CA ASP A 213 16.39 -1.02 -11.07
C ASP A 213 16.20 -2.48 -10.60
N THR A 214 17.08 -2.98 -9.76
CA THR A 214 16.96 -4.33 -9.17
C THR A 214 15.73 -4.46 -8.28
N ILE A 215 15.45 -3.47 -7.45
CA ILE A 215 14.27 -3.46 -6.57
C ILE A 215 13.00 -3.20 -7.39
N LYS A 216 13.08 -2.34 -8.41
CA LYS A 216 11.98 -2.05 -9.33
C LYS A 216 11.50 -3.32 -10.04
N ALA A 217 12.41 -4.21 -10.46
CA ALA A 217 12.06 -5.50 -11.05
C ALA A 217 11.31 -6.43 -10.08
N ILE A 218 11.67 -6.39 -8.79
CA ILE A 218 11.01 -7.20 -7.74
C ILE A 218 9.68 -6.58 -7.32
N SER A 219 9.56 -5.25 -7.34
CA SER A 219 8.37 -4.53 -6.90
C SER A 219 7.10 -4.92 -7.66
N GLN A 220 7.23 -5.31 -8.93
CA GLN A 220 6.12 -5.76 -9.78
C GLN A 220 5.39 -6.99 -9.22
N TYR A 221 6.09 -7.82 -8.46
CA TYR A 221 5.54 -9.03 -7.83
C TYR A 221 5.09 -8.80 -6.39
N SER A 222 5.29 -7.59 -5.86
CA SER A 222 4.83 -7.23 -4.52
C SER A 222 3.30 -7.17 -4.48
N PRO A 223 2.63 -7.84 -3.52
CA PRO A 223 1.18 -7.78 -3.38
C PRO A 223 0.67 -6.34 -3.14
N VAL A 224 1.46 -5.49 -2.47
CA VAL A 224 1.12 -4.08 -2.26
C VAL A 224 1.10 -3.32 -3.59
N ASN A 225 2.11 -3.52 -4.44
CA ASN A 225 2.15 -2.88 -5.76
C ASN A 225 1.02 -3.40 -6.66
N ILE A 226 0.78 -4.71 -6.67
CA ILE A 226 -0.29 -5.33 -7.46
C ILE A 226 -1.65 -4.78 -7.04
N VAL A 227 -1.96 -4.72 -5.74
CA VAL A 227 -3.22 -4.17 -5.22
C VAL A 227 -3.30 -2.67 -5.46
N GLY A 228 -2.20 -1.94 -5.22
CA GLY A 228 -2.12 -0.50 -5.44
C GLY A 228 -2.36 -0.10 -6.89
N SER A 229 -1.76 -0.81 -7.85
CA SER A 229 -1.96 -0.56 -9.28
C SER A 229 -3.41 -0.81 -9.73
N GLN A 230 -4.10 -1.79 -9.15
CA GLN A 230 -5.53 -1.99 -9.41
C GLN A 230 -6.37 -0.82 -8.87
N ILE A 231 -6.02 -0.28 -7.70
CA ILE A 231 -6.71 0.88 -7.10
C ILE A 231 -6.42 2.15 -7.89
N MET A 232 -5.19 2.32 -8.41
CA MET A 232 -4.83 3.46 -9.27
C MET A 232 -5.74 3.58 -10.50
N GLY A 233 -6.25 2.47 -11.02
CA GLY A 233 -7.25 2.46 -12.10
C GLY A 233 -8.58 3.13 -11.75
N MET A 234 -8.79 3.61 -10.52
CA MET A 234 -9.91 4.47 -10.15
C MET A 234 -9.63 5.97 -10.38
N PHE A 235 -8.38 6.35 -10.50
CA PHE A 235 -7.94 7.74 -10.67
C PHE A 235 -7.41 8.00 -12.08
N SER A 236 -6.99 6.95 -12.79
CA SER A 236 -6.46 7.04 -14.16
C SER A 236 -7.03 5.94 -15.05
N ALA A 237 -6.63 5.92 -16.31
CA ALA A 237 -6.95 4.82 -17.20
C ALA A 237 -6.46 3.48 -16.62
N TYR A 238 -7.34 2.47 -16.64
CA TYR A 238 -7.07 1.17 -16.06
C TYR A 238 -5.95 0.44 -16.82
N ASP A 239 -4.87 0.07 -16.10
CA ASP A 239 -3.77 -0.69 -16.68
C ASP A 239 -4.07 -2.20 -16.67
N TYR A 240 -4.36 -2.73 -17.85
CA TYR A 240 -4.60 -4.17 -18.03
C TYR A 240 -3.34 -5.04 -17.86
N ALA A 241 -2.14 -4.46 -17.92
CA ALA A 241 -0.91 -5.22 -17.69
C ALA A 241 -0.80 -5.62 -16.21
N SER A 242 -1.18 -4.74 -15.28
CA SER A 242 -1.21 -5.02 -13.86
C SER A 242 -2.20 -6.12 -13.48
N LEU A 243 -3.29 -6.28 -14.24
CA LEU A 243 -4.28 -7.35 -14.05
C LEU A 243 -3.65 -8.75 -14.23
N LYS A 244 -2.77 -8.92 -15.21
CA LYS A 244 -2.09 -10.20 -15.45
C LYS A 244 -1.25 -10.62 -14.23
N TYR A 245 -0.48 -9.69 -13.68
CA TYR A 245 0.31 -9.95 -12.47
C TYR A 245 -0.58 -10.31 -11.27
N GLY A 246 -1.72 -9.64 -11.12
CA GLY A 246 -2.70 -9.94 -10.07
C GLY A 246 -3.28 -11.34 -10.17
N ILE A 247 -3.69 -11.76 -11.38
CA ILE A 247 -4.23 -13.10 -11.62
C ILE A 247 -3.16 -14.17 -11.38
N VAL A 248 -1.96 -13.99 -11.93
CA VAL A 248 -0.84 -14.94 -11.75
C VAL A 248 -0.49 -15.08 -10.27
N PHE A 249 -0.40 -13.98 -9.55
CA PHE A 249 -0.14 -13.98 -8.11
C PHE A 249 -1.24 -14.72 -7.33
N ALA A 250 -2.51 -14.45 -7.62
CA ALA A 250 -3.65 -15.10 -6.98
C ALA A 250 -3.66 -16.62 -7.23
N VAL A 251 -3.45 -17.04 -8.49
CA VAL A 251 -3.37 -18.46 -8.86
C VAL A 251 -2.20 -19.12 -8.15
N PHE A 252 -1.02 -18.50 -8.14
CA PHE A 252 0.16 -19.03 -7.45
C PHE A 252 -0.12 -19.28 -5.96
N LEU A 253 -0.65 -18.27 -5.25
CA LEU A 253 -0.98 -18.42 -3.83
C LEU A 253 -2.05 -19.50 -3.60
N TYR A 254 -3.07 -19.56 -4.46
CA TYR A 254 -4.10 -20.58 -4.35
C TYR A 254 -3.53 -22.01 -4.53
N VAL A 255 -2.66 -22.20 -5.51
CA VAL A 255 -1.98 -23.49 -5.71
C VAL A 255 -1.11 -23.88 -4.51
N VAL A 256 -0.34 -22.95 -3.97
CA VAL A 256 0.49 -23.18 -2.77
C VAL A 256 -0.36 -23.59 -1.56
N THR A 257 -1.51 -22.93 -1.35
CA THR A 257 -2.43 -23.28 -0.26
C THR A 257 -3.10 -24.65 -0.49
N ALA A 258 -3.47 -24.94 -1.72
CA ALA A 258 -4.06 -26.23 -2.11
C ALA A 258 -3.08 -27.40 -1.88
N LEU A 259 -1.82 -27.24 -2.28
CA LEU A 259 -0.78 -28.24 -2.07
C LEU A 259 -0.57 -28.53 -0.58
N LYS A 260 -0.47 -27.50 0.26
CA LYS A 260 -0.35 -27.68 1.71
C LYS A 260 -1.56 -28.39 2.31
N GLY A 261 -2.75 -28.09 1.83
CA GLY A 261 -3.98 -28.75 2.25
C GLY A 261 -4.00 -30.24 1.90
N ALA A 262 -3.58 -30.58 0.67
CA ALA A 262 -3.50 -31.96 0.21
C ALA A 262 -2.51 -32.77 1.04
N ILE A 263 -1.29 -32.25 1.28
CA ILE A 263 -0.27 -32.90 2.12
C ILE A 263 -0.79 -33.16 3.54
N LYS A 264 -1.51 -32.18 4.13
CA LYS A 264 -2.08 -32.33 5.47
C LYS A 264 -3.17 -33.41 5.51
N ASP A 265 -3.96 -33.52 4.46
CA ASP A 265 -5.00 -34.56 4.36
C ASP A 265 -4.41 -35.96 4.22
N GLU A 266 -3.35 -36.13 3.45
CA GLU A 266 -2.63 -37.43 3.32
C GLU A 266 -1.98 -37.86 4.64
N CYS A 267 -1.32 -36.94 5.35
CA CYS A 267 -0.73 -37.26 6.66
C CYS A 267 -1.79 -37.68 7.69
N LEU A 268 -3.00 -37.10 7.65
CA LEU A 268 -4.09 -37.50 8.54
C LEU A 268 -4.65 -38.88 8.18
N LEU A 269 -4.75 -39.22 6.90
CA LEU A 269 -5.19 -40.55 6.44
C LEU A 269 -4.19 -41.63 6.82
N ALA A 270 -2.90 -41.41 6.58
CA ALA A 270 -1.83 -42.35 6.97
C ALA A 270 -1.82 -42.63 8.48
N ASN A 271 -2.09 -41.61 9.31
CA ASN A 271 -2.15 -41.79 10.78
C ASN A 271 -3.40 -42.55 11.24
N THR A 272 -4.54 -42.40 10.55
CA THR A 272 -5.77 -43.16 10.85
C THR A 272 -5.64 -44.64 10.42
N ASP A 273 -4.91 -44.96 9.35
CA ASP A 273 -4.66 -46.32 8.93
C ASP A 273 -3.65 -47.05 9.84
N LEU A 274 -2.70 -46.30 10.40
CA LEU A 274 -1.80 -46.80 11.44
C LEU A 274 -2.57 -47.18 12.72
N TYR A 275 -3.51 -46.32 13.16
CA TYR A 275 -4.35 -46.63 14.33
C TYR A 275 -5.27 -47.83 14.12
N LYS A 276 -5.83 -48.00 12.90
CA LYS A 276 -6.62 -49.18 12.56
C LYS A 276 -5.83 -50.50 12.51
N LYS A 277 -4.52 -50.45 12.29
CA LYS A 277 -3.63 -51.63 12.29
C LYS A 277 -3.14 -52.04 13.68
N ILE A 278 -3.28 -51.15 14.69
CA ILE A 278 -2.77 -51.38 16.06
C ILE A 278 -3.92 -51.81 17.00
N VAL A 279 -5.18 -51.58 16.61
CA VAL A 279 -6.39 -52.05 17.30
C VAL A 279 -6.93 -53.26 16.58
#